data_ca25866b6c56197c952c77993bde0f08
#
_entry.id   ca25866b6c56197c952c77993bde0f08
#
_cell.length_a   1.000
_cell.length_b   1.000
_cell.length_c   1.000
_cell.angle_alpha   90.00
_cell.angle_beta   90.00
_cell.angle_gamma   90.00
#
_symmetry.space_group_name_H-M   'P 1'
#
loop_
_entity.id
_entity.type
_entity.pdbx_description
1 polymer ?
#
loop_
_entity_poly.entity_id
_entity_poly.type
_entity_poly.pdbx_seq_one_letter_code
_entity_poly.pdbx_strand_id
1 'polypeptide(L)'
;MTDEIKKHIKEKLKLVPKLPGSYQMKNKDGVIIYVGKAKNLFNRVKSYFTGTVTGKTAMLVNDIVDFEYIVTSSELESLILEITLIKKYNPKYNILLKDDKSYPYIELTDEKYPRLRIVRNINRKKHKSKLFGPYPNVTAARKTVDMLNRIYPLRKCENLKKEICLYYHIGECLGYCQKEVDMIKQNEMIEEITRFLKGDSTDVILKLKNEMQKASDNLNFEKAIELKEMLKDIDVTLTKQKIDLNKNYNFDVFGYYHNHNYLSVVTFYIREGLLFGRCSNIFTTMEEASEEVTRYITLFYEKNNLLPKEIIVPSDIDKEILSKYLKV
;
A
#
# COMPACT_ATOMS: atom_id res chain seq x y z
N MET A 1 -4.67 29.94 24.56
CA MET A 1 -4.40 31.02 23.58
C MET A 1 -4.57 32.37 24.29
N THR A 2 -3.55 33.24 24.32
CA THR A 2 -3.59 34.57 24.95
C THR A 2 -4.45 35.56 24.15
N ASP A 3 -4.90 36.64 24.80
CA ASP A 3 -5.76 37.64 24.12
C ASP A 3 -5.01 38.40 23.01
N GLU A 4 -3.72 38.56 23.15
CA GLU A 4 -2.86 39.13 22.09
C GLU A 4 -2.82 38.24 20.82
N ILE A 5 -2.69 36.93 21.00
CA ILE A 5 -2.72 35.97 19.88
C ILE A 5 -4.09 35.99 19.21
N LYS A 6 -5.18 36.01 20.00
CA LYS A 6 -6.55 36.10 19.46
C LYS A 6 -6.75 37.35 18.61
N LYS A 7 -6.24 38.50 19.09
CA LYS A 7 -6.30 39.78 18.36
C LYS A 7 -5.52 39.70 17.06
N HIS A 8 -4.28 39.20 17.10
CA HIS A 8 -3.44 39.01 15.92
C HIS A 8 -4.13 38.12 14.86
N ILE A 9 -4.62 36.96 15.26
CA ILE A 9 -5.31 36.03 14.36
C ILE A 9 -6.58 36.67 13.77
N LYS A 10 -7.35 37.42 14.57
CA LYS A 10 -8.57 38.09 14.12
C LYS A 10 -8.27 39.17 13.07
N GLU A 11 -7.18 39.90 13.21
CA GLU A 11 -6.75 40.87 12.22
C GLU A 11 -6.28 40.21 10.93
N LYS A 12 -5.48 39.16 11.06
CA LYS A 12 -4.96 38.39 9.90
C LYS A 12 -6.09 37.69 9.13
N LEU A 13 -7.13 37.19 9.81
CA LEU A 13 -8.32 36.59 9.18
C LEU A 13 -9.06 37.56 8.23
N LYS A 14 -9.04 38.87 8.50
CA LYS A 14 -9.67 39.86 7.62
C LYS A 14 -9.01 39.94 6.23
N LEU A 15 -7.75 39.51 6.13
CA LEU A 15 -6.97 39.51 4.89
C LEU A 15 -7.10 38.21 4.10
N VAL A 16 -7.69 37.17 4.68
CA VAL A 16 -7.82 35.86 4.04
C VAL A 16 -8.91 35.89 2.97
N PRO A 17 -8.62 35.54 1.71
CA PRO A 17 -9.61 35.55 0.64
C PRO A 17 -10.59 34.37 0.74
N LYS A 18 -11.75 34.54 0.12
CA LYS A 18 -12.77 33.47 -0.04
C LYS A 18 -12.48 32.60 -1.28
N LEU A 19 -11.26 32.19 -1.46
CA LEU A 19 -10.77 31.40 -2.59
C LEU A 19 -10.27 30.04 -2.13
N PRO A 20 -10.15 29.06 -3.05
CA PRO A 20 -9.48 27.78 -2.74
C PRO A 20 -8.03 27.96 -2.36
N GLY A 21 -7.51 27.09 -1.53
CA GLY A 21 -6.11 27.12 -1.14
C GLY A 21 -5.72 26.14 -0.04
N SER A 22 -4.46 26.18 0.34
CA SER A 22 -3.93 25.45 1.49
C SER A 22 -3.51 26.44 2.58
N TYR A 23 -3.71 26.03 3.84
CA TYR A 23 -3.32 26.82 5.01
C TYR A 23 -2.42 25.98 5.93
N GLN A 24 -1.56 26.68 6.68
CA GLN A 24 -0.52 26.12 7.52
C GLN A 24 -0.59 26.78 8.89
N MET A 25 -0.85 26.00 9.95
CA MET A 25 -0.93 26.48 11.32
C MET A 25 0.45 26.37 11.97
N LYS A 26 0.87 27.41 12.68
CA LYS A 26 2.18 27.50 13.35
C LYS A 26 2.06 27.59 14.84
N ASN A 27 3.00 26.95 15.55
CA ASN A 27 3.15 27.08 16.99
C ASN A 27 4.04 28.28 17.36
N LYS A 28 4.28 28.48 18.67
CA LYS A 28 5.12 29.55 19.22
C LYS A 28 6.58 29.53 18.70
N ASP A 29 7.06 28.40 18.26
CA ASP A 29 8.42 28.23 17.75
C ASP A 29 8.48 28.43 16.22
N GLY A 30 7.38 28.85 15.58
CA GLY A 30 7.26 29.03 14.14
C GLY A 30 7.16 27.72 13.35
N VAL A 31 7.07 26.58 14.05
CA VAL A 31 6.98 25.25 13.41
C VAL A 31 5.57 25.04 12.90
N ILE A 32 5.45 24.52 11.66
CA ILE A 32 4.17 24.12 11.07
C ILE A 32 3.70 22.85 11.76
N ILE A 33 2.58 22.96 12.48
CA ILE A 33 1.99 21.88 13.28
C ILE A 33 0.77 21.24 12.62
N TYR A 34 0.18 21.91 11.64
CA TYR A 34 -0.95 21.43 10.87
C TYR A 34 -0.99 22.06 9.48
N VAL A 35 -1.36 21.30 8.46
CA VAL A 35 -1.63 21.74 7.09
C VAL A 35 -3.00 21.24 6.68
N GLY A 36 -3.79 22.10 6.03
CA GLY A 36 -5.10 21.72 5.50
C GLY A 36 -5.41 22.40 4.18
N LYS A 37 -6.34 21.81 3.41
CA LYS A 37 -6.93 22.41 2.22
C LYS A 37 -8.25 23.11 2.55
N ALA A 38 -8.66 24.02 1.70
CA ALA A 38 -9.98 24.66 1.77
C ALA A 38 -10.52 24.98 0.39
N LYS A 39 -11.84 24.80 0.19
CA LYS A 39 -12.59 25.37 -0.93
C LYS A 39 -12.75 26.88 -0.76
N ASN A 40 -12.79 27.33 0.50
CA ASN A 40 -12.88 28.73 0.91
C ASN A 40 -11.99 28.92 2.15
N LEU A 41 -10.81 29.48 1.93
CA LEU A 41 -9.80 29.70 2.98
C LEU A 41 -10.35 30.49 4.17
N PHE A 42 -11.06 31.59 3.90
CA PHE A 42 -11.62 32.43 4.98
C PHE A 42 -12.55 31.63 5.92
N ASN A 43 -13.52 30.92 5.33
CA ASN A 43 -14.49 30.18 6.11
C ASN A 43 -13.82 29.05 6.92
N ARG A 44 -12.91 28.35 6.27
CA ARG A 44 -12.21 27.19 6.87
C ARG A 44 -11.28 27.61 8.00
N VAL A 45 -10.42 28.59 7.80
CA VAL A 45 -9.50 29.06 8.85
C VAL A 45 -10.30 29.70 10.01
N LYS A 46 -11.34 30.46 9.71
CA LYS A 46 -12.22 31.06 10.73
C LYS A 46 -12.88 29.99 11.60
N SER A 47 -13.30 28.84 11.07
CA SER A 47 -14.01 27.78 11.81
C SER A 47 -13.22 27.24 13.00
N TYR A 48 -11.90 27.25 12.96
CA TYR A 48 -11.05 26.84 14.09
C TYR A 48 -11.16 27.78 15.31
N PHE A 49 -11.51 29.06 15.08
CA PHE A 49 -11.48 30.10 16.09
C PHE A 49 -12.88 30.61 16.50
N THR A 50 -13.96 30.12 15.87
CA THR A 50 -15.34 30.61 16.08
C THR A 50 -16.33 29.53 16.49
N GLY A 51 -15.91 28.44 17.10
CA GLY A 51 -16.81 27.37 17.51
C GLY A 51 -16.34 26.69 18.78
N THR A 52 -17.20 25.84 19.34
CA THR A 52 -16.79 24.94 20.43
C THR A 52 -16.01 23.78 19.79
N VAL A 53 -14.69 23.83 19.94
CA VAL A 53 -13.80 22.76 19.46
C VAL A 53 -13.49 21.79 20.59
N THR A 54 -13.49 20.50 20.30
CA THR A 54 -13.26 19.43 21.27
C THR A 54 -12.13 18.51 20.83
N GLY A 55 -11.63 17.68 21.73
CA GLY A 55 -10.64 16.65 21.43
C GLY A 55 -9.33 17.20 20.87
N LYS A 56 -8.84 16.56 19.81
CA LYS A 56 -7.57 16.89 19.14
C LYS A 56 -7.58 18.29 18.50
N THR A 57 -8.75 18.75 18.02
CA THR A 57 -8.90 20.10 17.45
C THR A 57 -8.69 21.18 18.52
N ALA A 58 -9.19 20.96 19.72
CA ALA A 58 -8.94 21.88 20.83
C ALA A 58 -7.46 21.95 21.20
N MET A 59 -6.75 20.81 21.17
CA MET A 59 -5.31 20.77 21.40
C MET A 59 -4.55 21.55 20.29
N LEU A 60 -4.93 21.35 19.03
CA LEU A 60 -4.37 22.10 17.92
C LEU A 60 -4.57 23.61 18.11
N VAL A 61 -5.82 24.04 18.37
CA VAL A 61 -6.17 25.47 18.54
C VAL A 61 -5.39 26.10 19.68
N ASN A 62 -5.14 25.37 20.77
CA ASN A 62 -4.31 25.87 21.87
C ASN A 62 -2.84 26.05 21.50
N ASP A 63 -2.34 25.21 20.61
CA ASP A 63 -0.94 25.28 20.15
C ASP A 63 -0.72 26.34 19.04
N ILE A 64 -1.81 26.80 18.37
CA ILE A 64 -1.72 27.80 17.28
C ILE A 64 -1.41 29.18 17.84
N VAL A 65 -0.39 29.82 17.28
CA VAL A 65 -0.08 31.24 17.50
C VAL A 65 -0.14 32.08 16.22
N ASP A 66 0.03 31.45 15.07
CA ASP A 66 -0.04 32.10 13.75
C ASP A 66 -0.45 31.10 12.66
N PHE A 67 -0.83 31.59 11.50
CA PHE A 67 -1.10 30.77 10.32
C PHE A 67 -0.65 31.46 9.04
N GLU A 68 -0.32 30.68 8.03
CA GLU A 68 -0.08 31.11 6.67
C GLU A 68 -1.07 30.44 5.73
N TYR A 69 -1.25 31.03 4.56
CA TYR A 69 -2.09 30.41 3.52
C TYR A 69 -1.51 30.68 2.12
N ILE A 70 -1.83 29.80 1.19
CA ILE A 70 -1.46 29.88 -0.21
C ILE A 70 -2.73 29.70 -1.01
N VAL A 71 -3.08 30.70 -1.82
CA VAL A 71 -4.23 30.65 -2.72
C VAL A 71 -3.90 29.78 -3.92
N THR A 72 -4.85 28.98 -4.37
CA THR A 72 -4.72 28.12 -5.54
C THR A 72 -5.83 28.40 -6.55
N SER A 73 -5.63 27.96 -7.79
CA SER A 73 -6.60 28.16 -8.87
C SER A 73 -7.79 27.19 -8.81
N SER A 74 -7.63 26.05 -8.10
CA SER A 74 -8.64 25.01 -8.00
C SER A 74 -8.53 24.21 -6.69
N GLU A 75 -9.59 23.48 -6.35
CA GLU A 75 -9.59 22.58 -5.21
C GLU A 75 -8.63 21.41 -5.40
N LEU A 76 -8.46 20.91 -6.62
CA LEU A 76 -7.46 19.88 -6.93
C LEU A 76 -6.04 20.39 -6.65
N GLU A 77 -5.73 21.62 -7.05
CA GLU A 77 -4.43 22.23 -6.76
C GLU A 77 -4.22 22.42 -5.25
N SER A 78 -5.28 22.79 -4.50
CA SER A 78 -5.23 22.83 -3.03
C SER A 78 -4.89 21.50 -2.41
N LEU A 79 -5.47 20.40 -2.91
CA LEU A 79 -5.18 19.05 -2.43
C LEU A 79 -3.73 18.61 -2.73
N ILE A 80 -3.26 18.88 -3.95
CA ILE A 80 -1.88 18.58 -4.34
C ILE A 80 -0.89 19.34 -3.44
N LEU A 81 -1.17 20.61 -3.21
CA LEU A 81 -0.34 21.48 -2.36
C LEU A 81 -0.37 21.00 -0.91
N GLU A 82 -1.54 20.69 -0.35
CA GLU A 82 -1.69 20.14 0.99
C GLU A 82 -0.84 18.89 1.18
N ILE A 83 -0.97 17.89 0.30
CA ILE A 83 -0.20 16.64 0.35
C ILE A 83 1.31 16.92 0.28
N THR A 84 1.72 17.83 -0.58
CA THR A 84 3.13 18.22 -0.74
C THR A 84 3.68 18.85 0.54
N LEU A 85 2.91 19.75 1.15
CA LEU A 85 3.29 20.42 2.39
C LEU A 85 3.29 19.47 3.59
N ILE A 86 2.32 18.55 3.69
CA ILE A 86 2.31 17.50 4.72
C ILE A 86 3.57 16.63 4.62
N LYS A 87 3.96 16.22 3.42
CA LYS A 87 5.20 15.44 3.22
C LYS A 87 6.45 16.23 3.58
N LYS A 88 6.48 17.51 3.21
CA LYS A 88 7.63 18.39 3.47
C LYS A 88 7.85 18.67 4.95
N TYR A 89 6.78 18.97 5.67
CA TYR A 89 6.86 19.47 7.06
C TYR A 89 6.55 18.41 8.10
N ASN A 90 5.94 17.29 7.71
CA ASN A 90 5.54 16.18 8.60
C ASN A 90 4.81 16.69 9.87
N PRO A 91 3.71 17.46 9.74
CA PRO A 91 3.13 18.20 10.85
C PRO A 91 2.54 17.28 11.92
N LYS A 92 2.71 17.64 13.19
CA LYS A 92 2.29 16.85 14.37
C LYS A 92 0.81 16.45 14.36
N TYR A 93 -0.06 17.31 13.84
CA TYR A 93 -1.52 17.13 13.93
C TYR A 93 -2.14 16.51 12.68
N ASN A 94 -1.44 16.42 11.55
CA ASN A 94 -1.96 15.74 10.37
C ASN A 94 -1.97 14.22 10.54
N ILE A 95 -2.83 13.56 9.76
CA ILE A 95 -2.73 12.11 9.58
C ILE A 95 -1.42 11.82 8.84
N LEU A 96 -0.53 11.16 9.52
CA LEU A 96 0.71 10.66 8.96
C LEU A 96 0.56 9.15 8.83
N LEU A 97 0.73 8.63 7.64
CA LEU A 97 0.94 7.21 7.47
C LEU A 97 2.35 6.91 8.01
N LYS A 98 2.45 6.72 9.35
CA LYS A 98 3.71 6.56 10.09
C LYS A 98 4.50 5.32 9.66
N ASP A 99 3.82 4.34 9.12
CA ASP A 99 4.50 3.17 8.57
C ASP A 99 5.06 3.51 7.18
N ASP A 100 6.36 3.69 7.11
CA ASP A 100 7.17 3.73 5.88
C ASP A 100 7.13 2.38 5.11
N LYS A 101 6.35 1.45 5.59
CA LYS A 101 6.21 0.13 5.03
C LYS A 101 5.20 0.17 3.88
N SER A 102 5.67 0.59 2.70
CA SER A 102 4.97 0.20 1.48
C SER A 102 4.76 -1.32 1.50
N TYR A 103 3.55 -1.76 1.14
CA TYR A 103 3.26 -3.18 1.11
C TYR A 103 4.21 -3.90 0.16
N PRO A 104 4.73 -5.07 0.54
CA PRO A 104 5.59 -5.84 -0.34
C PRO A 104 4.78 -6.43 -1.51
N TYR A 105 5.45 -6.50 -2.64
CA TYR A 105 5.03 -7.24 -3.82
C TYR A 105 6.00 -8.38 -4.07
N ILE A 106 5.51 -9.48 -4.62
CA ILE A 106 6.35 -10.51 -5.21
C ILE A 106 6.61 -10.10 -6.66
N GLU A 107 7.87 -9.97 -7.01
CA GLU A 107 8.33 -9.65 -8.34
C GLU A 107 8.90 -10.89 -9.03
N LEU A 108 8.41 -11.18 -10.21
CA LEU A 108 9.05 -12.06 -11.18
C LEU A 108 9.80 -11.17 -12.16
N THR A 109 11.14 -11.17 -12.10
CA THR A 109 11.97 -10.23 -12.84
C THR A 109 11.91 -10.45 -14.35
N ASP A 110 11.99 -9.36 -15.13
CA ASP A 110 12.06 -9.39 -16.61
C ASP A 110 13.52 -9.50 -17.06
N GLU A 111 14.13 -10.65 -16.79
CA GLU A 111 15.50 -10.98 -17.14
C GLU A 111 15.52 -12.26 -18.00
N LYS A 112 16.59 -12.50 -18.77
CA LYS A 112 16.77 -13.75 -19.53
C LYS A 112 16.55 -14.99 -18.63
N TYR A 113 17.02 -14.92 -17.39
CA TYR A 113 16.83 -15.92 -16.36
C TYR A 113 16.11 -15.30 -15.18
N PRO A 114 14.77 -15.36 -15.14
CA PRO A 114 13.97 -14.69 -14.14
C PRO A 114 14.21 -15.17 -12.70
N ARG A 115 13.94 -14.29 -11.75
CA ARG A 115 14.02 -14.55 -10.31
C ARG A 115 12.73 -14.12 -9.64
N LEU A 116 12.40 -14.82 -8.55
CA LEU A 116 11.39 -14.36 -7.61
C LEU A 116 12.07 -13.57 -6.48
N ARG A 117 11.56 -12.37 -6.23
CA ARG A 117 12.02 -11.55 -5.10
C ARG A 117 10.89 -10.70 -4.52
N ILE A 118 11.10 -10.21 -3.30
CA ILE A 118 10.18 -9.29 -2.65
C ILE A 118 10.67 -7.87 -2.86
N VAL A 119 9.79 -7.02 -3.36
CA VAL A 119 10.06 -5.59 -3.60
C VAL A 119 9.02 -4.74 -2.89
N ARG A 120 9.41 -3.52 -2.50
CA ARG A 120 8.51 -2.57 -1.84
C ARG A 120 8.38 -1.27 -2.62
N ASN A 121 9.49 -0.60 -2.90
CA ASN A 121 9.49 0.68 -3.60
C ASN A 121 9.55 0.46 -5.10
N ILE A 122 8.40 0.58 -5.77
CA ILE A 122 8.28 0.30 -7.20
C ILE A 122 8.20 1.62 -7.96
N ASN A 123 9.20 1.88 -8.79
CA ASN A 123 9.15 3.01 -9.73
C ASN A 123 8.48 2.55 -11.04
N ARG A 124 7.19 2.87 -11.21
CA ARG A 124 6.37 2.45 -12.37
C ARG A 124 6.99 2.74 -13.73
N LYS A 125 7.72 3.83 -13.85
CA LYS A 125 8.28 4.25 -15.15
C LYS A 125 9.42 3.37 -15.66
N LYS A 126 9.99 2.52 -14.81
CA LYS A 126 11.17 1.68 -15.12
C LYS A 126 10.94 0.17 -14.97
N HIS A 127 9.80 -0.27 -14.44
CA HIS A 127 9.54 -1.68 -14.18
C HIS A 127 8.86 -2.38 -15.37
N LYS A 128 9.57 -3.30 -16.00
CA LYS A 128 9.04 -4.26 -16.99
C LYS A 128 8.63 -5.59 -16.35
N SER A 129 9.05 -5.86 -15.12
CA SER A 129 8.81 -7.11 -14.40
C SER A 129 7.33 -7.31 -14.02
N LYS A 130 6.91 -8.58 -13.90
CA LYS A 130 5.58 -8.92 -13.38
C LYS A 130 5.54 -8.77 -11.86
N LEU A 131 4.55 -8.03 -11.36
CA LEU A 131 4.35 -7.76 -9.94
C LEU A 131 3.04 -8.37 -9.46
N PHE A 132 3.09 -9.05 -8.32
CA PHE A 132 1.95 -9.69 -7.68
C PHE A 132 1.77 -9.15 -6.26
N GLY A 133 0.56 -8.79 -5.87
CA GLY A 133 0.27 -8.18 -4.58
C GLY A 133 -0.69 -7.01 -4.67
N PRO A 134 -0.81 -6.14 -3.67
CA PRO A 134 0.08 -6.00 -2.50
C PRO A 134 -0.15 -7.05 -1.41
N TYR A 135 0.90 -7.55 -0.77
CA TYR A 135 0.79 -8.47 0.36
C TYR A 135 0.74 -7.70 1.69
N PRO A 136 -0.37 -7.75 2.45
CA PRO A 136 -0.44 -7.08 3.74
C PRO A 136 0.52 -7.65 4.78
N ASN A 137 0.89 -8.92 4.62
CA ASN A 137 1.80 -9.63 5.51
C ASN A 137 3.11 -10.01 4.81
N VAL A 138 4.20 -9.35 5.22
CA VAL A 138 5.56 -9.61 4.70
C VAL A 138 6.00 -11.05 4.91
N THR A 139 5.66 -11.64 6.06
CA THR A 139 6.03 -13.02 6.38
C THR A 139 5.32 -14.00 5.44
N ALA A 140 4.04 -13.74 5.12
CA ALA A 140 3.31 -14.55 4.15
C ALA A 140 3.94 -14.45 2.75
N ALA A 141 4.29 -13.24 2.31
CA ALA A 141 4.97 -13.04 1.03
C ALA A 141 6.32 -13.78 0.97
N ARG A 142 7.12 -13.74 2.05
CA ARG A 142 8.40 -14.49 2.14
C ARG A 142 8.18 -16.00 2.05
N LYS A 143 7.27 -16.52 2.86
CA LYS A 143 6.95 -17.97 2.82
C LYS A 143 6.50 -18.41 1.43
N THR A 144 5.70 -17.59 0.74
CA THR A 144 5.28 -17.89 -0.65
C THR A 144 6.47 -17.92 -1.61
N VAL A 145 7.37 -16.94 -1.54
CA VAL A 145 8.58 -16.91 -2.39
C VAL A 145 9.49 -18.07 -2.08
N ASP A 146 9.72 -18.40 -0.81
CA ASP A 146 10.57 -19.51 -0.37
C ASP A 146 9.99 -20.85 -0.86
N MET A 147 8.69 -21.06 -0.70
CA MET A 147 7.99 -22.24 -1.20
C MET A 147 8.14 -22.38 -2.73
N LEU A 148 7.83 -21.34 -3.48
CA LEU A 148 7.94 -21.35 -4.95
C LEU A 148 9.39 -21.58 -5.40
N ASN A 149 10.38 -21.03 -4.72
CA ASN A 149 11.79 -21.25 -5.01
C ASN A 149 12.28 -22.69 -4.71
N ARG A 150 11.59 -23.43 -3.86
CA ARG A 150 11.87 -24.86 -3.62
C ARG A 150 11.24 -25.76 -4.69
N ILE A 151 9.99 -25.44 -5.09
CA ILE A 151 9.25 -26.20 -6.11
C ILE A 151 9.81 -25.96 -7.51
N TYR A 152 10.20 -24.73 -7.81
CA TYR A 152 10.67 -24.29 -9.11
C TYR A 152 12.12 -23.86 -9.03
N PRO A 153 13.06 -24.61 -9.65
CA PRO A 153 14.49 -24.36 -9.58
C PRO A 153 14.93 -23.17 -10.43
N LEU A 154 14.30 -22.01 -10.23
CA LEU A 154 14.67 -20.73 -10.85
C LEU A 154 15.99 -20.20 -10.28
N ARG A 155 16.58 -19.25 -10.97
CA ARG A 155 17.76 -18.51 -10.50
C ARG A 155 17.43 -17.74 -9.21
N LYS A 156 18.30 -17.85 -8.20
CA LYS A 156 18.17 -17.13 -6.93
C LYS A 156 19.21 -16.01 -6.77
N CYS A 157 20.37 -16.16 -7.42
CA CYS A 157 21.47 -15.21 -7.34
C CYS A 157 21.19 -13.91 -8.10
N GLU A 158 21.66 -12.79 -7.59
CA GLU A 158 21.54 -11.49 -8.25
C GLU A 158 22.42 -11.39 -9.48
N ASN A 159 23.69 -11.76 -9.34
CA ASN A 159 24.65 -11.82 -10.41
C ASN A 159 25.00 -13.29 -10.72
N LEU A 160 25.13 -13.63 -11.99
CA LEU A 160 25.58 -14.95 -12.40
C LEU A 160 27.03 -15.16 -11.94
N LYS A 161 27.24 -16.22 -11.18
CA LYS A 161 28.56 -16.58 -10.65
C LYS A 161 29.40 -17.35 -11.66
N LYS A 162 30.71 -17.34 -11.47
CA LYS A 162 31.66 -18.14 -12.29
C LYS A 162 31.65 -19.63 -11.93
N GLU A 163 31.10 -19.98 -10.77
CA GLU A 163 31.05 -21.34 -10.24
C GLU A 163 29.63 -21.74 -9.86
N ILE A 164 29.35 -23.03 -9.95
CA ILE A 164 28.09 -23.62 -9.54
C ILE A 164 27.95 -23.51 -8.01
N CYS A 165 26.82 -23.01 -7.54
CA CYS A 165 26.56 -22.80 -6.12
C CYS A 165 25.77 -23.96 -5.49
N LEU A 166 25.64 -23.91 -4.15
CA LEU A 166 24.90 -24.90 -3.35
C LEU A 166 23.47 -25.15 -3.87
N TYR A 167 22.76 -24.12 -4.30
CA TYR A 167 21.38 -24.28 -4.80
C TYR A 167 21.26 -25.22 -6.01
N TYR A 168 22.28 -25.32 -6.84
CA TYR A 168 22.30 -26.32 -7.90
C TYR A 168 22.45 -27.73 -7.36
N HIS A 169 23.37 -27.93 -6.41
CA HIS A 169 23.63 -29.25 -5.82
C HIS A 169 22.45 -29.81 -5.02
N ILE A 170 21.66 -28.96 -4.40
CA ILE A 170 20.44 -29.36 -3.67
C ILE A 170 19.19 -29.37 -4.57
N GLY A 171 19.33 -29.17 -5.90
CA GLY A 171 18.22 -29.24 -6.87
C GLY A 171 17.30 -28.02 -6.88
N GLU A 172 17.64 -26.93 -6.20
CA GLU A 172 16.85 -25.71 -6.12
C GLU A 172 17.21 -24.64 -7.17
N CYS A 173 18.12 -24.95 -8.11
CA CYS A 173 18.51 -24.08 -9.23
C CYS A 173 18.97 -24.93 -10.40
N LEU A 174 18.64 -24.57 -11.62
CA LEU A 174 19.07 -25.28 -12.84
C LEU A 174 20.52 -25.01 -13.23
N GLY A 175 21.26 -24.20 -12.46
CA GLY A 175 22.66 -23.88 -12.75
C GLY A 175 22.85 -22.84 -13.85
N TYR A 176 21.96 -21.88 -13.95
CA TYR A 176 21.92 -20.81 -14.98
C TYR A 176 23.24 -20.07 -15.20
N CYS A 177 24.17 -20.16 -14.26
CA CYS A 177 25.49 -19.54 -14.36
C CYS A 177 26.48 -20.32 -15.23
N GLN A 178 26.32 -21.66 -15.33
CA GLN A 178 27.30 -22.56 -15.99
C GLN A 178 26.66 -23.62 -16.89
N LYS A 179 25.35 -23.83 -16.82
CA LYS A 179 24.64 -24.86 -17.56
C LYS A 179 23.76 -24.23 -18.64
N GLU A 180 23.65 -24.89 -19.76
CA GLU A 180 22.57 -24.60 -20.72
C GLU A 180 21.24 -25.04 -20.11
N VAL A 181 20.31 -24.11 -20.04
CA VAL A 181 18.99 -24.36 -19.51
C VAL A 181 17.98 -24.40 -20.65
N ASP A 182 17.15 -25.42 -20.64
CA ASP A 182 16.03 -25.52 -21.56
C ASP A 182 15.04 -24.37 -21.33
N MET A 183 14.96 -23.47 -22.30
CA MET A 183 14.11 -22.28 -22.24
C MET A 183 12.62 -22.63 -22.28
N ILE A 184 12.23 -23.76 -22.90
CA ILE A 184 10.83 -24.22 -22.93
C ILE A 184 10.42 -24.58 -21.51
N LYS A 185 11.20 -25.41 -20.85
CA LYS A 185 10.97 -25.80 -19.45
C LYS A 185 10.98 -24.61 -18.50
N GLN A 186 11.88 -23.63 -18.73
CA GLN A 186 11.89 -22.39 -17.94
C GLN A 186 10.58 -21.62 -18.11
N ASN A 187 10.09 -21.47 -19.33
CA ASN A 187 8.85 -20.75 -19.61
C ASN A 187 7.62 -21.44 -18.99
N GLU A 188 7.55 -22.76 -19.03
CA GLU A 188 6.50 -23.52 -18.35
C GLU A 188 6.49 -23.24 -16.84
N MET A 189 7.66 -23.27 -16.20
CA MET A 189 7.76 -22.92 -14.76
C MET A 189 7.31 -21.49 -14.47
N ILE A 190 7.65 -20.53 -15.33
CA ILE A 190 7.26 -19.13 -15.22
C ILE A 190 5.73 -18.97 -15.34
N GLU A 191 5.10 -19.72 -16.24
CA GLU A 191 3.65 -19.72 -16.42
C GLU A 191 2.93 -20.32 -15.21
N GLU A 192 3.40 -21.45 -14.68
CA GLU A 192 2.84 -22.09 -13.51
C GLU A 192 2.96 -21.18 -12.27
N ILE A 193 4.12 -20.58 -12.04
CA ILE A 193 4.34 -19.59 -10.98
C ILE A 193 3.40 -18.39 -11.15
N THR A 194 3.23 -17.91 -12.37
CA THR A 194 2.35 -16.78 -12.67
C THR A 194 0.90 -17.14 -12.37
N ARG A 195 0.44 -18.34 -12.74
CA ARG A 195 -0.92 -18.83 -12.42
C ARG A 195 -1.12 -18.93 -10.90
N PHE A 196 -0.18 -19.53 -10.20
CA PHE A 196 -0.23 -19.63 -8.74
C PHE A 196 -0.35 -18.26 -8.07
N LEU A 197 0.51 -17.31 -8.44
CA LEU A 197 0.52 -15.96 -7.86
C LEU A 197 -0.73 -15.14 -8.24
N LYS A 198 -1.49 -15.59 -9.24
CA LYS A 198 -2.82 -15.08 -9.61
C LYS A 198 -3.98 -15.80 -8.91
N GLY A 199 -3.70 -16.79 -8.06
CA GLY A 199 -4.68 -17.50 -7.25
C GLY A 199 -5.06 -18.90 -7.74
N ASP A 200 -4.55 -19.36 -8.89
CA ASP A 200 -4.73 -20.74 -9.37
C ASP A 200 -3.62 -21.64 -8.85
N SER A 201 -3.91 -22.38 -7.79
CA SER A 201 -2.94 -23.26 -7.11
C SER A 201 -2.96 -24.71 -7.62
N THR A 202 -3.76 -25.03 -8.62
CA THR A 202 -4.01 -26.41 -9.07
C THR A 202 -2.72 -27.14 -9.43
N ASP A 203 -1.87 -26.54 -10.25
CA ASP A 203 -0.62 -27.16 -10.71
C ASP A 203 0.37 -27.35 -9.57
N VAL A 204 0.50 -26.36 -8.70
CA VAL A 204 1.42 -26.39 -7.55
C VAL A 204 0.99 -27.48 -6.56
N ILE A 205 -0.30 -27.59 -6.25
CA ILE A 205 -0.84 -28.62 -5.38
C ILE A 205 -0.61 -30.02 -5.98
N LEU A 206 -0.83 -30.19 -7.28
CA LEU A 206 -0.60 -31.47 -7.95
C LEU A 206 0.88 -31.87 -7.90
N LYS A 207 1.79 -30.93 -8.18
CA LYS A 207 3.25 -31.18 -8.08
C LYS A 207 3.65 -31.57 -6.68
N LEU A 208 3.23 -30.82 -5.65
CA LEU A 208 3.56 -31.12 -4.27
C LEU A 208 3.05 -32.48 -3.82
N LYS A 209 1.83 -32.86 -4.21
CA LYS A 209 1.26 -34.18 -3.94
C LYS A 209 2.09 -35.31 -4.58
N ASN A 210 2.46 -35.12 -5.85
CA ASN A 210 3.27 -36.10 -6.57
C ASN A 210 4.67 -36.26 -5.98
N GLU A 211 5.30 -35.13 -5.59
CA GLU A 211 6.63 -35.16 -4.94
C GLU A 211 6.56 -35.77 -3.53
N MET A 212 5.51 -35.45 -2.77
CA MET A 212 5.26 -36.06 -1.46
C MET A 212 5.11 -37.57 -1.55
N GLN A 213 4.33 -38.06 -2.53
CA GLN A 213 4.17 -39.49 -2.76
C GLN A 213 5.49 -40.16 -3.12
N LYS A 214 6.26 -39.57 -4.07
CA LYS A 214 7.59 -40.08 -4.45
C LYS A 214 8.57 -40.10 -3.26
N ALA A 215 8.54 -39.08 -2.40
CA ALA A 215 9.39 -39.05 -1.20
C ALA A 215 8.98 -40.15 -0.24
N SER A 216 7.69 -40.41 -0.05
CA SER A 216 7.18 -41.50 0.77
C SER A 216 7.57 -42.87 0.22
N ASP A 217 7.42 -43.09 -1.08
CA ASP A 217 7.75 -44.34 -1.77
C ASP A 217 9.28 -44.66 -1.65
N ASN A 218 10.10 -43.62 -1.63
CA ASN A 218 11.54 -43.70 -1.43
C ASN A 218 11.95 -43.72 0.07
N LEU A 219 11.01 -43.89 1.00
CA LEU A 219 11.20 -43.88 2.45
C LEU A 219 11.86 -42.61 3.01
N ASN A 220 11.81 -41.50 2.25
CA ASN A 220 12.28 -40.19 2.69
C ASN A 220 11.15 -39.47 3.42
N PHE A 221 10.86 -39.91 4.65
CA PHE A 221 9.74 -39.39 5.42
C PHE A 221 9.91 -37.95 5.88
N GLU A 222 11.13 -37.46 6.10
CA GLU A 222 11.39 -36.10 6.46
C GLU A 222 10.93 -35.14 5.33
N LYS A 223 11.33 -35.44 4.09
CA LYS A 223 10.89 -34.67 2.91
C LYS A 223 9.38 -34.77 2.67
N ALA A 224 8.80 -35.95 2.89
CA ALA A 224 7.35 -36.15 2.77
C ALA A 224 6.56 -35.29 3.77
N ILE A 225 7.03 -35.20 5.02
CA ILE A 225 6.43 -34.36 6.07
C ILE A 225 6.55 -32.87 5.68
N GLU A 226 7.71 -32.40 5.23
CA GLU A 226 7.92 -31.03 4.78
C GLU A 226 6.95 -30.64 3.66
N LEU A 227 6.79 -31.50 2.65
CA LEU A 227 5.86 -31.28 1.53
C LEU A 227 4.39 -31.27 1.97
N LYS A 228 4.04 -32.10 2.97
CA LYS A 228 2.71 -32.10 3.59
C LYS A 228 2.41 -30.80 4.33
N GLU A 229 3.39 -30.25 5.04
CA GLU A 229 3.23 -28.96 5.72
C GLU A 229 3.05 -27.81 4.70
N MET A 230 3.81 -27.82 3.60
CA MET A 230 3.62 -26.85 2.51
C MET A 230 2.20 -26.92 1.91
N LEU A 231 1.66 -28.13 1.68
CA LEU A 231 0.27 -28.31 1.21
C LEU A 231 -0.72 -27.74 2.20
N LYS A 232 -0.51 -27.95 3.50
CA LYS A 232 -1.38 -27.40 4.56
C LYS A 232 -1.33 -25.86 4.59
N ASP A 233 -0.15 -25.27 4.44
CA ASP A 233 0.02 -23.81 4.41
C ASP A 233 -0.68 -23.19 3.19
N ILE A 234 -0.64 -23.84 2.02
CA ILE A 234 -1.39 -23.46 0.84
C ILE A 234 -2.89 -23.52 1.11
N ASP A 235 -3.39 -24.61 1.67
CA ASP A 235 -4.83 -24.81 1.94
C ASP A 235 -5.37 -23.75 2.92
N VAL A 236 -4.62 -23.44 3.99
CA VAL A 236 -4.96 -22.37 4.94
C VAL A 236 -4.97 -20.99 4.25
N THR A 237 -4.06 -20.76 3.31
CA THR A 237 -3.99 -19.50 2.56
C THR A 237 -5.18 -19.37 1.61
N LEU A 238 -5.52 -20.44 0.90
CA LEU A 238 -6.67 -20.48 -0.04
C LEU A 238 -8.02 -20.42 0.67
N THR A 239 -8.17 -21.07 1.83
CA THR A 239 -9.42 -21.06 2.59
C THR A 239 -9.79 -19.67 3.09
N LYS A 240 -8.82 -18.78 3.27
CA LYS A 240 -9.05 -17.37 3.62
C LYS A 240 -9.49 -16.51 2.43
N GLN A 241 -9.41 -17.01 1.20
CA GLN A 241 -9.72 -16.26 -0.04
C GLN A 241 -11.15 -16.54 -0.57
N LYS A 242 -12.12 -16.86 0.30
CA LYS A 242 -13.48 -17.28 -0.07
C LYS A 242 -14.41 -16.23 -0.69
N ILE A 243 -13.93 -15.12 -1.18
CA ILE A 243 -14.75 -14.22 -2.00
C ILE A 243 -14.41 -14.51 -3.46
N ASP A 244 -15.24 -15.35 -4.10
CA ASP A 244 -15.10 -15.70 -5.51
C ASP A 244 -15.92 -14.69 -6.33
N LEU A 245 -15.24 -13.68 -6.84
CA LEU A 245 -15.76 -12.76 -7.85
C LEU A 245 -15.22 -13.22 -9.21
N ASN A 246 -15.89 -12.87 -10.30
CA ASN A 246 -15.43 -13.19 -11.67
C ASN A 246 -13.94 -12.84 -11.85
N LYS A 247 -13.15 -13.73 -12.45
CA LYS A 247 -11.67 -13.69 -12.56
C LYS A 247 -11.03 -12.43 -13.16
N ASN A 248 -11.81 -11.45 -13.60
CA ASN A 248 -11.29 -10.24 -14.26
C ASN A 248 -11.29 -8.97 -13.38
N TYR A 249 -11.71 -9.07 -12.12
CA TYR A 249 -11.84 -7.91 -11.25
C TYR A 249 -10.55 -7.61 -10.48
N ASN A 250 -10.03 -6.40 -10.70
CA ASN A 250 -8.86 -5.85 -10.00
C ASN A 250 -9.22 -4.48 -9.45
N PHE A 251 -9.63 -4.42 -8.17
CA PHE A 251 -10.00 -3.17 -7.52
C PHE A 251 -9.63 -3.15 -6.04
N ASP A 252 -9.56 -1.96 -5.48
CA ASP A 252 -9.42 -1.73 -4.05
C ASP A 252 -10.71 -1.12 -3.50
N VAL A 253 -11.16 -1.61 -2.34
CA VAL A 253 -12.34 -1.10 -1.66
C VAL A 253 -11.92 -0.41 -0.39
N PHE A 254 -12.30 0.84 -0.25
CA PHE A 254 -12.12 1.61 0.98
C PHE A 254 -13.45 1.71 1.70
N GLY A 255 -13.43 1.34 2.98
CA GLY A 255 -14.52 1.58 3.90
C GLY A 255 -14.00 2.30 5.13
N TYR A 256 -14.83 3.06 5.81
CA TYR A 256 -14.44 3.69 7.05
C TYR A 256 -15.58 3.71 8.08
N TYR A 257 -15.16 3.83 9.33
CA TYR A 257 -16.03 4.13 10.47
C TYR A 257 -15.46 5.31 11.23
N HIS A 258 -16.30 6.25 11.59
CA HIS A 258 -15.93 7.45 12.31
C HIS A 258 -16.77 7.58 13.58
N ASN A 259 -16.11 7.92 14.67
CA ASN A 259 -16.75 8.46 15.87
C ASN A 259 -16.04 9.77 16.24
N HIS A 260 -16.53 10.45 17.28
CA HIS A 260 -16.11 11.81 17.67
C HIS A 260 -14.60 12.06 17.68
N ASN A 261 -13.76 11.05 17.91
CA ASN A 261 -12.31 11.21 18.11
C ASN A 261 -11.48 10.32 17.18
N TYR A 262 -12.06 9.28 16.59
CA TYR A 262 -11.32 8.26 15.85
C TYR A 262 -11.93 7.98 14.49
N LEU A 263 -11.08 7.89 13.52
CA LEU A 263 -11.37 7.41 12.17
C LEU A 263 -10.68 6.06 11.97
N SER A 264 -11.45 5.02 11.70
CA SER A 264 -10.94 3.71 11.29
C SER A 264 -11.16 3.55 9.79
N VAL A 265 -10.10 3.36 9.03
CA VAL A 265 -10.17 3.09 7.59
C VAL A 265 -9.73 1.67 7.32
N VAL A 266 -10.55 0.93 6.59
CA VAL A 266 -10.26 -0.43 6.15
C VAL A 266 -10.15 -0.43 4.63
N THR A 267 -9.09 -1.06 4.12
CA THR A 267 -8.86 -1.24 2.70
C THR A 267 -8.85 -2.74 2.38
N PHE A 268 -9.63 -3.17 1.40
CA PHE A 268 -9.60 -4.53 0.85
C PHE A 268 -8.98 -4.51 -0.53
N TYR A 269 -8.11 -5.47 -0.80
CA TYR A 269 -7.44 -5.65 -2.09
C TYR A 269 -8.04 -6.84 -2.82
N ILE A 270 -8.71 -6.59 -3.94
CA ILE A 270 -9.25 -7.62 -4.81
C ILE A 270 -8.37 -7.71 -6.06
N ARG A 271 -7.85 -8.90 -6.35
CA ARG A 271 -7.00 -9.19 -7.51
C ARG A 271 -7.48 -10.49 -8.14
N GLU A 272 -7.68 -10.45 -9.48
CA GLU A 272 -8.22 -11.58 -10.25
C GLU A 272 -9.51 -12.16 -9.64
N GLY A 273 -10.37 -11.30 -9.08
CA GLY A 273 -11.63 -11.68 -8.42
C GLY A 273 -11.48 -12.25 -7.02
N LEU A 274 -10.28 -12.39 -6.48
CA LEU A 274 -10.03 -12.95 -5.15
C LEU A 274 -9.68 -11.84 -4.15
N LEU A 275 -10.13 -12.01 -2.90
CA LEU A 275 -9.71 -11.15 -1.80
C LEU A 275 -8.25 -11.47 -1.44
N PHE A 276 -7.34 -10.64 -1.93
CA PHE A 276 -5.91 -10.81 -1.75
C PHE A 276 -5.42 -10.43 -0.35
N GLY A 277 -6.12 -9.47 0.28
CA GLY A 277 -5.81 -9.05 1.64
C GLY A 277 -6.64 -7.86 2.10
N ARG A 278 -6.45 -7.51 3.37
CA ARG A 278 -7.03 -6.30 3.97
C ARG A 278 -5.99 -5.55 4.79
N CYS A 279 -6.18 -4.24 4.86
CA CYS A 279 -5.46 -3.37 5.78
C CYS A 279 -6.45 -2.57 6.62
N SER A 280 -6.11 -2.30 7.86
CA SER A 280 -6.91 -1.47 8.76
C SER A 280 -6.00 -0.49 9.46
N ASN A 281 -6.38 0.79 9.45
CA ASN A 281 -5.65 1.86 10.12
C ASN A 281 -6.62 2.67 10.98
N ILE A 282 -6.19 3.06 12.17
CA ILE A 282 -6.97 3.88 13.09
C ILE A 282 -6.20 5.17 13.33
N PHE A 283 -6.90 6.30 13.15
CA PHE A 283 -6.36 7.64 13.33
C PHE A 283 -7.23 8.43 14.29
N THR A 284 -6.63 9.38 14.98
CA THR A 284 -7.38 10.44 15.64
C THR A 284 -7.73 11.49 14.59
N THR A 285 -9.02 11.81 14.45
CA THR A 285 -9.52 12.76 13.46
C THR A 285 -9.71 14.16 14.05
N MET A 286 -9.63 15.19 13.20
CA MET A 286 -9.86 16.59 13.56
C MET A 286 -10.81 17.28 12.58
N GLU A 287 -11.05 16.67 11.46
CA GLU A 287 -11.86 17.19 10.36
C GLU A 287 -13.04 16.28 10.06
N GLU A 288 -13.83 16.67 9.07
CA GLU A 288 -14.89 15.83 8.55
C GLU A 288 -14.32 14.50 8.02
N ALA A 289 -14.98 13.40 8.32
CA ALA A 289 -14.49 12.07 8.01
C ALA A 289 -14.21 11.87 6.52
N SER A 290 -15.08 12.40 5.65
CA SER A 290 -14.96 12.34 4.20
C SER A 290 -13.68 13.03 3.68
N GLU A 291 -13.32 14.19 4.26
CA GLU A 291 -12.08 14.90 3.90
C GLU A 291 -10.84 14.15 4.37
N GLU A 292 -10.87 13.60 5.59
CA GLU A 292 -9.77 12.81 6.15
C GLU A 292 -9.57 11.50 5.38
N VAL A 293 -10.64 10.83 4.97
CA VAL A 293 -10.58 9.62 4.14
C VAL A 293 -10.05 9.93 2.75
N THR A 294 -10.47 11.03 2.14
CA THR A 294 -9.93 11.50 0.84
C THR A 294 -8.43 11.72 0.94
N ARG A 295 -7.97 12.40 1.99
CA ARG A 295 -6.53 12.62 2.27
C ARG A 295 -5.80 11.30 2.49
N TYR A 296 -6.41 10.38 3.26
CA TYR A 296 -5.85 9.05 3.50
C TYR A 296 -5.63 8.28 2.19
N ILE A 297 -6.67 8.19 1.33
CA ILE A 297 -6.59 7.49 0.04
C ILE A 297 -5.49 8.11 -0.84
N THR A 298 -5.40 9.42 -0.88
CA THR A 298 -4.38 10.14 -1.64
C THR A 298 -2.97 9.80 -1.16
N LEU A 299 -2.72 9.90 0.15
CA LEU A 299 -1.43 9.56 0.76
C LEU A 299 -1.10 8.06 0.61
N PHE A 300 -2.12 7.21 0.67
CA PHE A 300 -1.98 5.78 0.50
C PHE A 300 -1.41 5.43 -0.89
N TYR A 301 -1.99 5.95 -1.96
CA TYR A 301 -1.51 5.69 -3.32
C TYR A 301 -0.23 6.45 -3.69
N GLU A 302 0.05 7.53 -3.03
CA GLU A 302 1.35 8.20 -3.12
C GLU A 302 2.50 7.30 -2.62
N LYS A 303 2.25 6.55 -1.54
CA LYS A 303 3.22 5.60 -0.98
C LYS A 303 3.22 4.26 -1.73
N ASN A 304 2.05 3.80 -2.16
CA ASN A 304 1.86 2.53 -2.85
C ASN A 304 1.67 2.80 -4.35
N ASN A 305 2.72 2.67 -5.11
CA ASN A 305 2.78 3.08 -6.51
C ASN A 305 1.90 2.27 -7.49
N LEU A 306 1.20 1.21 -7.05
CA LEU A 306 0.34 0.39 -7.91
C LEU A 306 -1.13 0.73 -7.70
N LEU A 307 -1.71 1.47 -8.66
CA LEU A 307 -3.15 1.69 -8.74
C LEU A 307 -3.83 0.44 -9.35
N PRO A 308 -4.93 -0.03 -8.78
CA PRO A 308 -5.78 -1.03 -9.42
C PRO A 308 -6.50 -0.42 -10.63
N LYS A 309 -7.29 -1.25 -11.36
CA LYS A 309 -8.14 -0.76 -12.45
C LYS A 309 -9.26 0.14 -11.94
N GLU A 310 -9.78 -0.18 -10.77
CA GLU A 310 -10.91 0.51 -10.14
C GLU A 310 -10.65 0.71 -8.66
N ILE A 311 -11.20 1.78 -8.10
CA ILE A 311 -11.20 2.08 -6.67
C ILE A 311 -12.65 2.31 -6.25
N ILE A 312 -13.12 1.52 -5.30
CA ILE A 312 -14.46 1.66 -4.72
C ILE A 312 -14.35 2.44 -3.42
N VAL A 313 -15.06 3.54 -3.34
CA VAL A 313 -15.08 4.42 -2.16
C VAL A 313 -16.53 4.65 -1.70
N PRO A 314 -16.76 4.99 -0.42
CA PRO A 314 -18.07 5.42 0.08
C PRO A 314 -18.67 6.57 -0.72
N SER A 315 -20.00 6.71 -0.68
CA SER A 315 -20.75 7.67 -1.50
C SER A 315 -20.49 9.12 -1.17
N ASP A 316 -20.08 9.41 0.06
CA ASP A 316 -19.78 10.74 0.60
C ASP A 316 -18.36 11.24 0.30
N ILE A 317 -17.52 10.40 -0.32
CA ILE A 317 -16.18 10.78 -0.77
C ILE A 317 -16.24 11.48 -2.13
N ASP A 318 -15.50 12.57 -2.29
CA ASP A 318 -15.42 13.32 -3.54
C ASP A 318 -14.64 12.52 -4.61
N LYS A 319 -15.40 11.78 -5.42
CA LYS A 319 -14.87 10.91 -6.48
C LYS A 319 -14.19 11.69 -7.60
N GLU A 320 -14.68 12.90 -7.91
CA GLU A 320 -14.11 13.71 -8.99
C GLU A 320 -12.71 14.20 -8.65
N ILE A 321 -12.51 14.64 -7.41
CA ILE A 321 -11.20 15.08 -6.94
C ILE A 321 -10.22 13.91 -6.89
N LEU A 322 -10.66 12.76 -6.37
CA LEU A 322 -9.81 11.57 -6.33
C LEU A 322 -9.42 11.08 -7.72
N SER A 323 -10.39 10.99 -8.64
CA SER A 323 -10.15 10.58 -10.03
C SER A 323 -9.16 11.51 -10.74
N LYS A 324 -9.35 12.82 -10.62
CA LYS A 324 -8.44 13.83 -11.20
C LYS A 324 -7.03 13.75 -10.60
N TYR A 325 -6.93 13.50 -9.29
CA TYR A 325 -5.65 13.39 -8.60
C TYR A 325 -4.90 12.12 -8.99
N LEU A 326 -5.58 10.96 -8.94
CA LEU A 326 -4.99 9.66 -9.21
C LEU A 326 -4.84 9.37 -10.71
N LYS A 327 -5.49 10.17 -11.59
CA LYS A 327 -5.52 9.99 -13.04
C LYS A 327 -6.14 8.65 -13.46
N VAL A 328 -7.22 8.27 -12.83
CA VAL A 328 -8.03 7.05 -13.07
C VAL A 328 -9.49 7.41 -13.32
#